data_33c9ed8a59c15800ca5d396886f66895
#
_entry.id   33c9ed8a59c15800ca5d396886f66895
#
_cell.length_a   1.000
_cell.length_b   1.000
_cell.length_c   1.000
_cell.angle_alpha   90.00
_cell.angle_beta   90.00
_cell.angle_gamma   90.00
#
_symmetry.space_group_name_H-M   'P 1'
#
loop_
_entity.id
_entity.type
_entity.pdbx_description
1 polymer ?
#
loop_
_entity_poly.entity_id
_entity_poly.type
_entity_poly.pdbx_seq_one_letter_code
_entity_poly.pdbx_strand_id
1 'polypeptide(L)'
;MIELLRARVAELEIDLAGAKMELSQRQGKKPAAAEDRARTGSHDSVLAAATEAAAEAAVVRGVAAGAGAAAAARDVEEPLLAESSDRFCMFPVRYGDIWEMYKKAEASFWTAEEIDLSEDHMDWVQLNANEQHFVKQVLAFFASSDGIVLENLAVRFMSDVQVPEARAFYGFQIAIENVHSETYSLLLEQYVSDTVERRKLFAAVDTVPCVKRKADWALRWVGSGSSFAERLVAFACVEGIFFSGSFCAIFWLKKRGLMPGLCFSNSLIARDEGLHTDFACLLYSHLRVPLAEETVHAIVRDAVNIEKAFILESLPCALIGMNAGLMSEYIEFVADRLLRELRCSPLYDARNPFDWMENISLQGKSNFFERRVGEYQKAGVMAHEAGDWVFRTDCDF
;
A
#
# COMPACT_ATOMS: atom_id res chain seq x y z
N MET A 1 -8.16 3.61 20.86
CA MET A 1 -7.37 2.57 20.15
C MET A 1 -6.77 1.54 21.13
N ILE A 2 -5.96 1.93 22.10
CA ILE A 2 -5.40 1.01 23.11
C ILE A 2 -6.50 0.33 23.95
N GLU A 3 -7.56 1.04 24.31
CA GLU A 3 -8.70 0.44 25.02
C GLU A 3 -9.52 -0.53 24.14
N LEU A 4 -9.66 -0.24 22.84
CA LEU A 4 -10.32 -1.17 21.89
C LEU A 4 -9.52 -2.45 21.70
N LEU A 5 -8.19 -2.36 21.60
CA LEU A 5 -7.30 -3.52 21.52
C LEU A 5 -7.32 -4.33 22.81
N ARG A 6 -7.36 -3.68 23.98
CA ARG A 6 -7.51 -4.35 25.26
C ARG A 6 -8.87 -5.06 25.41
N ALA A 7 -9.95 -4.43 24.94
CA ALA A 7 -11.26 -5.04 24.90
C ALA A 7 -11.30 -6.27 24.00
N ARG A 8 -10.67 -6.20 22.81
CA ARG A 8 -10.59 -7.33 21.88
C ARG A 8 -9.75 -8.48 22.39
N VAL A 9 -8.64 -8.20 23.06
CA VAL A 9 -7.82 -9.22 23.73
C VAL A 9 -8.64 -9.90 24.83
N ALA A 10 -9.37 -9.15 25.64
CA ALA A 10 -10.23 -9.71 26.70
C ALA A 10 -11.37 -10.59 26.12
N GLU A 11 -11.99 -10.21 24.99
CA GLU A 11 -12.97 -11.05 24.29
C GLU A 11 -12.35 -12.38 23.83
N LEU A 12 -11.18 -12.34 23.20
CA LEU A 12 -10.48 -13.53 22.73
C LEU A 12 -10.04 -14.46 23.87
N GLU A 13 -9.68 -13.90 25.03
CA GLU A 13 -9.37 -14.68 26.22
C GLU A 13 -10.62 -15.37 26.81
N ILE A 14 -11.78 -14.73 26.75
CA ILE A 14 -13.07 -15.30 27.17
C ILE A 14 -13.46 -16.44 26.21
N ASP A 15 -13.34 -16.25 24.91
CA ASP A 15 -13.65 -17.28 23.89
C ASP A 15 -12.74 -18.50 24.05
N LEU A 16 -11.45 -18.28 24.29
CA LEU A 16 -10.48 -19.34 24.54
C LEU A 16 -10.77 -20.10 25.84
N ALA A 17 -11.21 -19.41 26.90
CA ALA A 17 -11.62 -20.03 28.15
C ALA A 17 -12.90 -20.87 27.98
N GLY A 18 -13.86 -20.37 27.19
CA GLY A 18 -15.07 -21.09 26.81
C GLY A 18 -14.78 -22.39 26.05
N ALA A 19 -13.92 -22.31 25.03
CA ALA A 19 -13.50 -23.46 24.24
C ALA A 19 -12.75 -24.50 25.08
N LYS A 20 -11.88 -24.06 26.01
CA LYS A 20 -11.19 -24.97 26.95
C LYS A 20 -12.15 -25.67 27.91
N MET A 21 -13.20 -24.96 28.35
CA MET A 21 -14.22 -25.52 29.24
C MET A 21 -15.10 -26.55 28.53
N GLU A 22 -15.48 -26.31 27.27
CA GLU A 22 -16.20 -27.29 26.44
C GLU A 22 -15.37 -28.55 26.16
N LEU A 23 -14.06 -28.41 25.90
CA LEU A 23 -13.14 -29.54 25.74
C LEU A 23 -13.06 -30.37 27.02
N SER A 24 -12.97 -29.73 28.19
CA SER A 24 -12.94 -30.37 29.50
C SER A 24 -14.23 -31.10 29.81
N GLN A 25 -15.39 -30.55 29.48
CA GLN A 25 -16.70 -31.17 29.67
C GLN A 25 -16.90 -32.38 28.73
N ARG A 26 -16.34 -32.38 27.53
CA ARG A 26 -16.34 -33.51 26.60
C ARG A 26 -15.46 -34.65 27.08
N GLN A 27 -14.35 -34.35 27.77
CA GLN A 27 -13.46 -35.35 28.35
C GLN A 27 -13.99 -36.01 29.64
N GLY A 28 -14.94 -35.33 30.33
CA GLY A 28 -15.53 -35.82 31.61
C GLY A 28 -16.70 -36.78 31.47
N LYS A 29 -17.26 -37.03 30.29
CA LYS A 29 -18.34 -38.00 30.07
C LYS A 29 -17.77 -39.36 29.68
N LYS A 30 -17.66 -40.26 30.65
CA LYS A 30 -17.44 -41.71 30.38
C LYS A 30 -18.61 -42.30 29.59
N PRO A 31 -18.41 -42.96 28.43
CA PRO A 31 -19.45 -43.72 27.78
C PRO A 31 -19.59 -45.10 28.42
N ALA A 32 -20.85 -45.55 28.58
CA ALA A 32 -21.17 -46.91 28.96
C ALA A 32 -20.75 -47.86 27.83
N ALA A 33 -20.28 -49.04 28.24
CA ALA A 33 -19.75 -50.07 27.39
C ALA A 33 -20.75 -50.57 26.33
N ALA A 34 -20.38 -50.55 25.06
CA ALA A 34 -20.66 -51.55 24.01
C ALA A 34 -20.01 -51.14 22.68
N GLU A 35 -19.36 -52.11 22.03
CA GLU A 35 -18.84 -52.08 20.66
C GLU A 35 -17.56 -51.28 20.39
N ASP A 36 -16.48 -51.89 20.84
CA ASP A 36 -15.11 -51.44 20.65
C ASP A 36 -14.36 -52.38 19.72
N ARG A 37 -14.20 -52.03 18.45
CA ARG A 37 -13.10 -52.50 17.57
C ARG A 37 -12.79 -51.67 16.33
N ALA A 38 -13.47 -50.52 16.11
CA ALA A 38 -13.23 -49.71 14.92
C ALA A 38 -12.79 -48.25 15.21
N ARG A 39 -12.51 -47.87 16.46
CA ARG A 39 -12.24 -46.47 16.85
C ARG A 39 -10.82 -46.17 17.36
N THR A 40 -9.98 -47.16 17.57
CA THR A 40 -8.60 -46.90 18.05
C THR A 40 -7.66 -46.35 16.99
N GLY A 41 -7.88 -46.61 15.70
CA GLY A 41 -7.07 -46.09 14.61
C GLY A 41 -7.28 -44.58 14.33
N SER A 42 -8.42 -44.01 14.75
CA SER A 42 -8.74 -42.58 14.50
C SER A 42 -8.20 -41.64 15.57
N HIS A 43 -8.06 -42.12 16.78
CA HIS A 43 -7.57 -41.26 17.90
C HIS A 43 -6.07 -41.07 17.85
N ASP A 44 -5.32 -42.11 17.52
CA ASP A 44 -3.87 -42.07 17.41
C ASP A 44 -3.41 -41.26 16.19
N SER A 45 -4.16 -41.33 15.09
CA SER A 45 -3.87 -40.49 13.90
C SER A 45 -4.15 -39.01 14.12
N VAL A 46 -5.18 -38.66 14.87
CA VAL A 46 -5.49 -37.24 15.23
C VAL A 46 -4.46 -36.68 16.24
N LEU A 47 -4.01 -37.54 17.18
CA LEU A 47 -2.98 -37.14 18.14
C LEU A 47 -1.59 -36.99 17.47
N ALA A 48 -1.27 -37.86 16.52
CA ALA A 48 -0.06 -37.79 15.71
C ALA A 48 -0.06 -36.53 14.83
N ALA A 49 -1.16 -36.22 14.14
CA ALA A 49 -1.31 -35.03 13.33
C ALA A 49 -1.24 -33.75 14.19
N ALA A 50 -1.83 -33.75 15.37
CA ALA A 50 -1.75 -32.60 16.30
C ALA A 50 -0.33 -32.39 16.85
N THR A 51 0.42 -33.49 17.06
CA THR A 51 1.81 -33.40 17.54
C THR A 51 2.75 -32.92 16.43
N GLU A 52 2.51 -33.36 15.20
CA GLU A 52 3.27 -32.93 14.02
C GLU A 52 3.00 -31.45 13.70
N ALA A 53 1.73 -30.99 13.74
CA ALA A 53 1.37 -29.59 13.60
C ALA A 53 1.94 -28.70 14.74
N ALA A 54 2.03 -29.21 15.96
CA ALA A 54 2.66 -28.50 17.06
C ALA A 54 4.19 -28.41 16.91
N ALA A 55 4.82 -29.43 16.37
CA ALA A 55 6.26 -29.44 16.07
C ALA A 55 6.58 -28.48 14.91
N GLU A 56 5.79 -28.50 13.83
CA GLU A 56 5.91 -27.52 12.74
C GLU A 56 5.70 -26.08 13.22
N ALA A 57 4.70 -25.84 14.05
CA ALA A 57 4.47 -24.51 14.65
C ALA A 57 5.59 -24.06 15.58
N ALA A 58 6.28 -24.99 16.24
CA ALA A 58 7.45 -24.68 17.07
C ALA A 58 8.68 -24.36 16.21
N VAL A 59 8.90 -25.09 15.13
CA VAL A 59 9.97 -24.82 14.15
C VAL A 59 9.74 -23.47 13.47
N VAL A 60 8.50 -23.18 13.01
CA VAL A 60 8.15 -21.88 12.42
C VAL A 60 8.35 -20.73 13.40
N ARG A 61 7.98 -20.92 14.70
CA ARG A 61 8.25 -19.92 15.74
C ARG A 61 9.74 -19.72 16.02
N GLY A 62 10.53 -20.80 15.99
CA GLY A 62 11.98 -20.72 16.18
C GLY A 62 12.67 -20.03 15.01
N VAL A 63 12.25 -20.30 13.78
CA VAL A 63 12.74 -19.63 12.57
C VAL A 63 12.33 -18.15 12.55
N ALA A 64 11.08 -17.83 12.93
CA ALA A 64 10.61 -16.45 13.01
C ALA A 64 11.35 -15.64 14.10
N ALA A 65 11.64 -16.25 15.25
CA ALA A 65 12.43 -15.59 16.32
C ALA A 65 13.90 -15.37 15.90
N GLY A 66 14.49 -16.33 15.20
CA GLY A 66 15.85 -16.20 14.64
C GLY A 66 15.90 -15.14 13.52
N ALA A 67 14.89 -15.09 12.66
CA ALA A 67 14.76 -14.07 11.61
C ALA A 67 14.60 -12.68 12.22
N GLY A 68 13.77 -12.53 13.25
CA GLY A 68 13.59 -11.25 13.95
C GLY A 68 14.87 -10.73 14.62
N ALA A 69 15.67 -11.60 15.23
CA ALA A 69 16.95 -11.22 15.81
C ALA A 69 17.98 -10.79 14.74
N ALA A 70 18.01 -11.48 13.60
CA ALA A 70 18.86 -11.12 12.45
C ALA A 70 18.40 -9.83 11.78
N ALA A 71 17.10 -9.59 11.71
CA ALA A 71 16.50 -8.35 11.21
C ALA A 71 16.90 -7.16 12.10
N ALA A 72 16.73 -7.28 13.41
CA ALA A 72 17.12 -6.25 14.37
C ALA A 72 18.63 -5.95 14.32
N ALA A 73 19.48 -6.96 14.14
CA ALA A 73 20.92 -6.78 14.02
C ALA A 73 21.31 -5.98 12.75
N ARG A 74 20.57 -6.17 11.65
CA ARG A 74 20.78 -5.38 10.42
C ARG A 74 20.39 -3.91 10.63
N ASP A 75 19.25 -3.66 11.24
CA ASP A 75 18.74 -2.30 11.46
C ASP A 75 19.68 -1.46 12.35
N VAL A 76 20.41 -2.06 13.28
CA VAL A 76 21.39 -1.37 14.14
C VAL A 76 22.55 -0.76 13.34
N GLU A 77 22.89 -1.31 12.19
CA GLU A 77 23.99 -0.84 11.35
C GLU A 77 23.57 0.21 10.29
N GLU A 78 22.26 0.50 10.17
CA GLU A 78 21.73 1.40 9.12
C GLU A 78 21.85 2.88 9.52
N PRO A 79 22.59 3.70 8.74
CA PRO A 79 22.75 5.12 9.03
C PRO A 79 21.43 5.92 9.05
N LEU A 80 20.45 5.49 8.24
CA LEU A 80 19.12 6.13 8.19
C LEU A 80 18.35 5.98 9.51
N LEU A 81 18.66 4.95 10.29
CA LEU A 81 17.99 4.57 11.55
C LEU A 81 18.80 4.96 12.78
N ALA A 82 20.05 5.38 12.60
CA ALA A 82 20.95 5.70 13.71
C ALA A 82 20.44 6.92 14.50
N GLU A 83 20.22 6.74 15.81
CA GLU A 83 19.80 7.84 16.67
C GLU A 83 20.82 8.99 16.64
N SER A 84 20.31 10.19 16.39
CA SER A 84 21.10 11.42 16.35
C SER A 84 20.27 12.60 16.86
N SER A 85 20.90 13.50 17.60
CA SER A 85 20.33 14.78 17.97
C SER A 85 20.05 15.67 16.75
N ASP A 86 20.74 15.41 15.63
CA ASP A 86 20.62 16.19 14.39
C ASP A 86 19.24 16.02 13.75
N ARG A 87 18.51 14.95 14.08
CA ARG A 87 17.13 14.72 13.62
C ARG A 87 16.15 15.86 13.95
N PHE A 88 16.50 16.71 14.90
CA PHE A 88 15.67 17.86 15.30
C PHE A 88 15.98 19.12 14.52
N CYS A 89 17.01 19.11 13.67
CA CYS A 89 17.44 20.26 12.90
C CYS A 89 17.53 19.91 11.41
N MET A 90 16.81 20.67 10.56
CA MET A 90 16.79 20.41 9.13
C MET A 90 18.11 20.75 8.43
N PHE A 91 18.86 21.70 8.96
CA PHE A 91 20.12 22.15 8.35
C PHE A 91 21.32 21.89 9.23
N PRO A 92 22.48 21.56 8.65
CA PRO A 92 22.74 21.47 7.21
C PRO A 92 22.14 20.19 6.59
N VAL A 93 21.66 20.28 5.35
CA VAL A 93 21.17 19.14 4.56
C VAL A 93 22.32 18.17 4.33
N ARG A 94 22.11 16.89 4.65
CA ARG A 94 23.10 15.81 4.48
C ARG A 94 22.81 14.94 3.27
N TYR A 95 21.54 14.68 3.01
CA TYR A 95 21.04 13.85 1.91
C TYR A 95 20.33 14.75 0.90
N GLY A 96 21.11 15.32 -0.03
CA GLY A 96 20.60 16.28 -1.00
C GLY A 96 19.50 15.73 -1.90
N ASP A 97 19.63 14.48 -2.35
CA ASP A 97 18.66 13.76 -3.16
C ASP A 97 17.33 13.51 -2.42
N ILE A 98 17.38 13.14 -1.14
CA ILE A 98 16.20 13.01 -0.28
C ILE A 98 15.52 14.36 -0.09
N TRP A 99 16.31 15.42 0.12
CA TRP A 99 15.81 16.78 0.22
C TRP A 99 15.14 17.27 -1.07
N GLU A 100 15.73 16.99 -2.22
CA GLU A 100 15.14 17.33 -3.52
C GLU A 100 13.80 16.61 -3.72
N MET A 101 13.71 15.35 -3.31
CA MET A 101 12.45 14.58 -3.37
C MET A 101 11.37 15.21 -2.48
N TYR A 102 11.72 15.61 -1.25
CA TYR A 102 10.81 16.36 -0.39
C TYR A 102 10.33 17.66 -1.05
N LYS A 103 11.23 18.43 -1.68
CA LYS A 103 10.87 19.67 -2.37
C LYS A 103 9.98 19.44 -3.60
N LYS A 104 10.13 18.31 -4.29
CA LYS A 104 9.21 17.90 -5.37
C LYS A 104 7.82 17.61 -4.82
N ALA A 105 7.73 16.86 -3.72
CA ALA A 105 6.45 16.58 -3.06
C ALA A 105 5.75 17.85 -2.63
N GLU A 106 6.46 18.75 -1.94
CA GLU A 106 5.93 20.05 -1.48
C GLU A 106 5.43 20.92 -2.66
N ALA A 107 6.16 20.93 -3.78
CA ALA A 107 5.80 21.69 -4.97
C ALA A 107 4.56 21.15 -5.69
N SER A 108 4.23 19.87 -5.51
CA SER A 108 3.07 19.20 -6.13
C SER A 108 1.81 19.22 -5.26
N PHE A 109 1.78 19.93 -4.13
CA PHE A 109 0.64 20.00 -3.22
C PHE A 109 -0.63 20.52 -3.90
N TRP A 110 -1.74 19.88 -3.59
CA TRP A 110 -3.09 20.23 -4.04
C TRP A 110 -4.11 19.88 -2.94
N THR A 111 -5.35 20.33 -3.10
CA THR A 111 -6.45 20.06 -2.16
C THR A 111 -7.66 19.48 -2.88
N ALA A 112 -8.53 18.79 -2.14
CA ALA A 112 -9.72 18.14 -2.71
C ALA A 112 -10.67 19.14 -3.38
N GLU A 113 -10.71 20.39 -2.94
CA GLU A 113 -11.54 21.47 -3.50
C GLU A 113 -11.11 21.90 -4.92
N GLU A 114 -9.91 21.52 -5.37
CA GLU A 114 -9.45 21.79 -6.73
C GLU A 114 -10.09 20.84 -7.77
N ILE A 115 -10.80 19.80 -7.32
CA ILE A 115 -11.42 18.81 -8.18
C ILE A 115 -12.87 19.21 -8.49
N ASP A 116 -13.17 19.48 -9.75
CA ASP A 116 -14.53 19.70 -10.20
C ASP A 116 -15.20 18.37 -10.61
N LEU A 117 -16.20 17.96 -9.85
CA LEU A 117 -16.97 16.74 -10.09
C LEU A 117 -18.33 17.00 -10.78
N SER A 118 -18.61 18.25 -11.17
CA SER A 118 -19.93 18.66 -11.64
C SER A 118 -20.36 17.93 -12.91
N GLU A 119 -19.44 17.63 -13.82
CA GLU A 119 -19.71 16.94 -15.09
C GLU A 119 -19.82 15.42 -14.96
N ASP A 120 -19.22 14.84 -13.92
CA ASP A 120 -19.13 13.39 -13.75
C ASP A 120 -20.49 12.71 -13.59
N HIS A 121 -21.49 13.42 -13.04
CA HIS A 121 -22.82 12.85 -12.80
C HIS A 121 -23.49 12.38 -14.10
N MET A 122 -23.35 13.14 -15.18
CA MET A 122 -23.94 12.79 -16.47
C MET A 122 -23.29 11.53 -17.07
N ASP A 123 -22.00 11.40 -16.92
CA ASP A 123 -21.25 10.23 -17.36
C ASP A 123 -21.54 9.01 -16.49
N TRP A 124 -21.62 9.22 -15.16
CA TRP A 124 -21.91 8.15 -14.22
C TRP A 124 -23.21 7.40 -14.53
N VAL A 125 -24.28 8.12 -14.85
CA VAL A 125 -25.57 7.50 -15.19
C VAL A 125 -25.56 6.77 -16.54
N GLN A 126 -24.59 7.05 -17.41
CA GLN A 126 -24.41 6.38 -18.70
C GLN A 126 -23.55 5.11 -18.60
N LEU A 127 -22.75 4.98 -17.53
CA LEU A 127 -21.98 3.76 -17.28
C LEU A 127 -22.93 2.59 -17.05
N ASN A 128 -22.62 1.42 -17.64
CA ASN A 128 -23.37 0.21 -17.36
C ASN A 128 -23.13 -0.30 -15.95
N ALA A 129 -23.98 -1.21 -15.47
CA ALA A 129 -23.94 -1.71 -14.10
C ALA A 129 -22.58 -2.36 -13.72
N ASN A 130 -21.90 -3.01 -14.67
CA ASN A 130 -20.58 -3.63 -14.42
C ASN A 130 -19.48 -2.57 -14.30
N GLU A 131 -19.52 -1.52 -15.12
CA GLU A 131 -18.60 -0.39 -15.05
C GLU A 131 -18.76 0.36 -13.72
N GLN A 132 -20.01 0.68 -13.34
CA GLN A 132 -20.32 1.30 -12.05
C GLN A 132 -19.87 0.43 -10.88
N HIS A 133 -20.14 -0.89 -10.94
CA HIS A 133 -19.70 -1.82 -9.91
C HIS A 133 -18.17 -1.80 -9.76
N PHE A 134 -17.45 -1.89 -10.87
CA PHE A 134 -15.99 -1.88 -10.85
C PHE A 134 -15.41 -0.57 -10.28
N VAL A 135 -15.91 0.59 -10.72
CA VAL A 135 -15.49 1.90 -10.18
C VAL A 135 -15.76 1.97 -8.68
N LYS A 136 -16.94 1.52 -8.21
CA LYS A 136 -17.25 1.46 -6.77
C LYS A 136 -16.25 0.61 -5.98
N GLN A 137 -15.84 -0.57 -6.51
CA GLN A 137 -14.86 -1.43 -5.84
C GLN A 137 -13.47 -0.77 -5.77
N VAL A 138 -13.06 -0.10 -6.86
CA VAL A 138 -11.80 0.66 -6.91
C VAL A 138 -11.80 1.79 -5.88
N LEU A 139 -12.85 2.61 -5.85
CA LEU A 139 -12.98 3.72 -4.89
C LEU A 139 -13.07 3.23 -3.44
N ALA A 140 -13.76 2.11 -3.20
CA ALA A 140 -13.85 1.50 -1.88
C ALA A 140 -12.49 0.98 -1.39
N PHE A 141 -11.68 0.43 -2.29
CA PHE A 141 -10.30 0.06 -1.97
C PHE A 141 -9.48 1.31 -1.63
N PHE A 142 -9.50 2.34 -2.45
CA PHE A 142 -8.75 3.57 -2.23
C PHE A 142 -9.11 4.23 -0.89
N ALA A 143 -10.41 4.47 -0.64
CA ALA A 143 -10.87 5.08 0.61
C ALA A 143 -10.50 4.30 1.89
N SER A 144 -10.19 3.01 1.74
CA SER A 144 -9.82 2.13 2.86
C SER A 144 -8.30 1.98 3.00
N SER A 145 -7.55 2.05 1.91
CA SER A 145 -6.10 1.78 1.89
C SER A 145 -5.28 2.93 2.45
N ASP A 146 -5.65 4.18 2.17
CA ASP A 146 -4.91 5.36 2.62
C ASP A 146 -4.84 5.44 4.14
N GLY A 147 -5.90 5.03 4.85
CA GLY A 147 -5.87 4.92 6.31
C GLY A 147 -4.81 3.95 6.84
N ILE A 148 -4.57 2.84 6.12
CA ILE A 148 -3.53 1.86 6.47
C ILE A 148 -2.14 2.40 6.14
N VAL A 149 -1.99 3.08 5.01
CA VAL A 149 -0.75 3.78 4.62
C VAL A 149 -0.40 4.83 5.65
N LEU A 150 -1.35 5.69 6.05
CA LEU A 150 -1.17 6.72 7.08
C LEU A 150 -0.71 6.13 8.42
N GLU A 151 -1.32 5.03 8.85
CA GLU A 151 -0.93 4.38 10.11
C GLU A 151 0.50 3.83 10.03
N ASN A 152 0.90 3.22 8.92
CA ASN A 152 2.26 2.74 8.71
C ASN A 152 3.27 3.89 8.73
N LEU A 153 3.00 4.97 8.01
CA LEU A 153 3.87 6.15 7.96
C LEU A 153 4.05 6.77 9.35
N ALA A 154 2.94 7.02 10.07
CA ALA A 154 2.96 7.70 11.36
C ALA A 154 3.59 6.84 12.47
N VAL A 155 3.22 5.54 12.54
CA VAL A 155 3.61 4.66 13.66
C VAL A 155 5.00 4.05 13.45
N ARG A 156 5.36 3.73 12.20
CA ARG A 156 6.60 2.99 11.90
C ARG A 156 7.67 3.87 11.26
N PHE A 157 7.49 4.36 10.05
CA PHE A 157 8.55 5.03 9.31
C PHE A 157 8.99 6.36 9.95
N MET A 158 8.05 7.15 10.48
CA MET A 158 8.38 8.36 11.23
C MET A 158 9.12 8.10 12.53
N SER A 159 8.94 6.92 13.14
CA SER A 159 9.66 6.51 14.34
C SER A 159 11.03 5.93 14.01
N ASP A 160 11.11 5.08 12.99
CA ASP A 160 12.31 4.34 12.63
C ASP A 160 13.39 5.25 12.02
N VAL A 161 13.00 6.12 11.06
CA VAL A 161 13.93 6.96 10.31
C VAL A 161 14.36 8.17 11.15
N GLN A 162 15.67 8.38 11.26
CA GLN A 162 16.26 9.44 12.06
C GLN A 162 16.82 10.61 11.24
N VAL A 163 16.79 10.51 9.90
CA VAL A 163 17.26 11.53 8.97
C VAL A 163 16.22 12.63 8.81
N PRO A 164 16.52 13.93 9.07
CA PRO A 164 15.54 15.01 9.02
C PRO A 164 14.87 15.18 7.67
N GLU A 165 15.63 15.08 6.57
CA GLU A 165 15.14 15.21 5.20
C GLU A 165 14.08 14.14 4.88
N ALA A 166 14.33 12.89 5.27
CA ALA A 166 13.39 11.80 5.06
C ALA A 166 12.14 11.94 5.95
N ARG A 167 12.31 12.40 7.18
CA ARG A 167 11.20 12.69 8.09
C ARG A 167 10.32 13.82 7.57
N ALA A 168 10.91 14.85 6.92
CA ALA A 168 10.17 15.92 6.26
C ALA A 168 9.31 15.37 5.11
N PHE A 169 9.88 14.49 4.28
CA PHE A 169 9.12 13.83 3.21
C PHE A 169 7.95 13.01 3.77
N TYR A 170 8.18 12.15 4.75
CA TYR A 170 7.11 11.35 5.35
C TYR A 170 6.02 12.20 6.02
N GLY A 171 6.41 13.31 6.67
CA GLY A 171 5.44 14.26 7.23
C GLY A 171 4.56 14.87 6.15
N PHE A 172 5.13 15.20 4.99
CA PHE A 172 4.38 15.70 3.85
C PHE A 172 3.54 14.61 3.17
N GLN A 173 4.07 13.40 3.03
CA GLN A 173 3.32 12.24 2.52
C GLN A 173 2.08 11.99 3.39
N ILE A 174 2.20 11.99 4.71
CA ILE A 174 1.05 11.90 5.62
C ILE A 174 0.00 12.99 5.33
N ALA A 175 0.43 14.21 5.06
CA ALA A 175 -0.48 15.32 4.76
C ALA A 175 -1.23 15.11 3.43
N ILE A 176 -0.54 14.68 2.37
CA ILE A 176 -1.17 14.47 1.07
C ILE A 176 -2.07 13.22 1.05
N GLU A 177 -1.73 12.16 1.80
CA GLU A 177 -2.60 10.99 1.96
C GLU A 177 -3.96 11.34 2.60
N ASN A 178 -4.01 12.34 3.48
CA ASN A 178 -5.29 12.84 3.99
C ASN A 178 -6.11 13.51 2.88
N VAL A 179 -5.48 14.22 1.95
CA VAL A 179 -6.15 14.82 0.78
C VAL A 179 -6.67 13.73 -0.17
N HIS A 180 -5.90 12.65 -0.38
CA HIS A 180 -6.33 11.47 -1.16
C HIS A 180 -7.57 10.85 -0.53
N SER A 181 -7.53 10.54 0.76
CA SER A 181 -8.62 9.92 1.52
C SER A 181 -9.89 10.78 1.49
N GLU A 182 -9.77 12.10 1.66
CA GLU A 182 -10.86 13.05 1.51
C GLU A 182 -11.46 13.00 0.10
N THR A 183 -10.61 13.06 -0.94
CA THR A 183 -11.03 13.01 -2.34
C THR A 183 -11.80 11.73 -2.65
N TYR A 184 -11.32 10.56 -2.24
CA TYR A 184 -12.02 9.30 -2.46
C TYR A 184 -13.36 9.23 -1.71
N SER A 185 -13.43 9.83 -0.54
CA SER A 185 -14.68 9.94 0.22
C SER A 185 -15.71 10.80 -0.51
N LEU A 186 -15.30 11.94 -1.04
CA LEU A 186 -16.15 12.82 -1.85
C LEU A 186 -16.63 12.13 -3.14
N LEU A 187 -15.76 11.39 -3.83
CA LEU A 187 -16.13 10.61 -5.01
C LEU A 187 -17.19 9.54 -4.71
N LEU A 188 -17.03 8.80 -3.59
CA LEU A 188 -18.02 7.82 -3.14
C LEU A 188 -19.36 8.49 -2.78
N GLU A 189 -19.34 9.64 -2.13
CA GLU A 189 -20.56 10.40 -1.81
C GLU A 189 -21.28 10.89 -3.07
N GLN A 190 -20.51 11.34 -4.07
CA GLN A 190 -21.04 11.83 -5.33
C GLN A 190 -21.70 10.73 -6.18
N TYR A 191 -21.08 9.53 -6.25
CA TYR A 191 -21.53 8.48 -7.17
C TYR A 191 -22.47 7.46 -6.53
N VAL A 192 -22.47 7.31 -5.20
CA VAL A 192 -23.26 6.31 -4.50
C VAL A 192 -24.34 6.98 -3.67
N SER A 193 -25.53 7.13 -4.25
CA SER A 193 -26.67 7.75 -3.58
C SER A 193 -27.30 6.88 -2.49
N ASP A 194 -27.25 5.54 -2.62
CA ASP A 194 -27.74 4.62 -1.60
C ASP A 194 -26.83 4.65 -0.36
N THR A 195 -27.38 5.12 0.75
CA THR A 195 -26.65 5.28 2.02
C THR A 195 -26.23 3.96 2.65
N VAL A 196 -26.95 2.85 2.38
CA VAL A 196 -26.60 1.51 2.90
C VAL A 196 -25.44 0.95 2.10
N GLU A 197 -25.49 1.05 0.76
CA GLU A 197 -24.40 0.66 -0.11
C GLU A 197 -23.13 1.47 0.20
N ARG A 198 -23.25 2.80 0.28
CA ARG A 198 -22.13 3.70 0.58
C ARG A 198 -21.46 3.37 1.91
N ARG A 199 -22.24 3.08 2.96
CA ARG A 199 -21.67 2.65 4.26
C ARG A 199 -20.89 1.34 4.15
N LYS A 200 -21.35 0.39 3.34
CA LYS A 200 -20.61 -0.86 3.08
C LYS A 200 -19.30 -0.61 2.36
N LEU A 201 -19.28 0.31 1.39
CA LEU A 201 -18.07 0.67 0.66
C LEU A 201 -17.05 1.39 1.54
N PHE A 202 -17.46 2.28 2.43
CA PHE A 202 -16.58 2.88 3.45
C PHE A 202 -16.01 1.86 4.46
N ALA A 203 -16.71 0.74 4.65
CA ALA A 203 -16.25 -0.37 5.48
C ALA A 203 -15.65 -1.52 4.64
N ALA A 204 -15.07 -1.23 3.48
CA ALA A 204 -14.65 -2.24 2.50
C ALA A 204 -13.58 -3.20 3.03
N VAL A 205 -12.72 -2.76 3.93
CA VAL A 205 -11.73 -3.62 4.61
C VAL A 205 -12.41 -4.80 5.32
N ASP A 206 -13.60 -4.60 5.88
CA ASP A 206 -14.34 -5.66 6.58
C ASP A 206 -15.39 -6.34 5.71
N THR A 207 -15.91 -5.64 4.69
CA THR A 207 -17.09 -6.07 3.93
C THR A 207 -16.78 -6.64 2.55
N VAL A 208 -15.58 -6.35 1.99
CA VAL A 208 -15.18 -6.74 0.64
C VAL A 208 -13.94 -7.65 0.71
N PRO A 209 -14.07 -8.96 0.45
CA PRO A 209 -12.98 -9.93 0.68
C PRO A 209 -11.68 -9.62 -0.05
N CYS A 210 -11.73 -9.13 -1.30
CA CYS A 210 -10.53 -8.81 -2.06
C CYS A 210 -9.83 -7.55 -1.51
N VAL A 211 -10.56 -6.55 -1.04
CA VAL A 211 -10.01 -5.38 -0.34
C VAL A 211 -9.37 -5.80 0.98
N LYS A 212 -10.07 -6.65 1.75
CA LYS A 212 -9.55 -7.18 3.02
C LYS A 212 -8.20 -7.87 2.85
N ARG A 213 -8.00 -8.67 1.81
CA ARG A 213 -6.72 -9.37 1.58
C ARG A 213 -5.56 -8.40 1.35
N LYS A 214 -5.79 -7.29 0.60
CA LYS A 214 -4.77 -6.24 0.42
C LYS A 214 -4.46 -5.56 1.76
N ALA A 215 -5.50 -5.22 2.52
CA ALA A 215 -5.36 -4.61 3.83
C ALA A 215 -4.62 -5.52 4.84
N ASP A 216 -5.00 -6.79 4.94
CA ASP A 216 -4.37 -7.77 5.81
C ASP A 216 -2.88 -7.97 5.44
N TRP A 217 -2.56 -7.93 4.13
CA TRP A 217 -1.18 -8.00 3.67
C TRP A 217 -0.37 -6.79 4.13
N ALA A 218 -0.86 -5.58 3.95
CA ALA A 218 -0.19 -4.35 4.37
C ALA A 218 -0.03 -4.30 5.90
N LEU A 219 -1.09 -4.57 6.67
CA LEU A 219 -1.08 -4.58 8.12
C LEU A 219 -0.13 -5.64 8.71
N ARG A 220 0.04 -6.77 8.05
CA ARG A 220 1.04 -7.79 8.43
C ARG A 220 2.45 -7.20 8.46
N TRP A 221 2.81 -6.38 7.47
CA TRP A 221 4.11 -5.71 7.43
C TRP A 221 4.24 -4.60 8.46
N VAL A 222 3.19 -3.82 8.71
CA VAL A 222 3.15 -2.79 9.77
C VAL A 222 3.42 -3.40 11.13
N GLY A 223 2.75 -4.51 11.46
CA GLY A 223 2.85 -5.21 12.74
C GLY A 223 4.04 -6.17 12.87
N SER A 224 4.81 -6.38 11.81
CA SER A 224 5.85 -7.41 11.77
C SER A 224 7.12 -7.01 12.56
N GLY A 225 7.86 -8.03 13.01
CA GLY A 225 9.23 -7.90 13.49
C GLY A 225 10.29 -7.95 12.38
N SER A 226 9.89 -7.75 11.11
CA SER A 226 10.79 -7.72 9.95
C SER A 226 11.72 -6.52 9.99
N SER A 227 12.86 -6.62 9.30
CA SER A 227 13.82 -5.53 9.18
C SER A 227 13.21 -4.30 8.52
N PHE A 228 13.80 -3.13 8.73
CA PHE A 228 13.41 -1.90 8.06
C PHE A 228 13.42 -2.07 6.52
N ALA A 229 14.46 -2.72 5.98
CA ALA A 229 14.59 -2.99 4.56
C ALA A 229 13.43 -3.81 3.98
N GLU A 230 12.99 -4.87 4.67
CA GLU A 230 11.84 -5.70 4.23
C GLU A 230 10.54 -4.89 4.28
N ARG A 231 10.33 -4.12 5.34
CA ARG A 231 9.13 -3.26 5.47
C ARG A 231 9.11 -2.16 4.43
N LEU A 232 10.27 -1.59 4.08
CA LEU A 232 10.41 -0.56 3.05
C LEU A 232 10.08 -1.11 1.65
N VAL A 233 10.55 -2.32 1.31
CA VAL A 233 10.19 -2.99 0.04
C VAL A 233 8.70 -3.32 0.01
N ALA A 234 8.14 -3.82 1.11
CA ALA A 234 6.70 -4.09 1.20
C ALA A 234 5.87 -2.81 1.04
N PHE A 235 6.32 -1.70 1.63
CA PHE A 235 5.69 -0.40 1.47
C PHE A 235 5.74 0.09 0.02
N ALA A 236 6.90 -0.04 -0.65
CA ALA A 236 7.02 0.25 -2.08
C ALA A 236 6.07 -0.61 -2.95
N CYS A 237 5.76 -1.85 -2.53
CA CYS A 237 4.75 -2.67 -3.19
C CYS A 237 3.32 -2.14 -2.95
N VAL A 238 3.01 -1.61 -1.77
CA VAL A 238 1.71 -0.98 -1.51
C VAL A 238 1.52 0.22 -2.42
N GLU A 239 2.46 1.16 -2.42
CA GLU A 239 2.40 2.40 -3.20
C GLU A 239 2.48 2.15 -4.72
N GLY A 240 3.38 1.25 -5.16
CA GLY A 240 3.65 1.04 -6.59
C GLY A 240 2.79 -0.04 -7.24
N ILE A 241 2.43 -1.12 -6.52
CA ILE A 241 1.73 -2.28 -7.12
C ILE A 241 0.24 -2.27 -6.79
N PHE A 242 -0.14 -2.09 -5.51
CA PHE A 242 -1.54 -2.23 -5.08
C PHE A 242 -2.48 -1.18 -5.65
N PHE A 243 -1.97 -0.04 -6.09
CA PHE A 243 -2.76 1.00 -6.74
C PHE A 243 -2.76 0.88 -8.27
N SER A 244 -1.81 0.14 -8.86
CA SER A 244 -1.52 0.12 -10.29
C SER A 244 -2.71 -0.31 -11.15
N GLY A 245 -3.36 -1.41 -10.80
CA GLY A 245 -4.53 -1.92 -11.51
C GLY A 245 -5.72 -0.96 -11.43
N SER A 246 -5.93 -0.36 -10.27
CA SER A 246 -7.01 0.60 -10.02
C SER A 246 -6.80 1.90 -10.81
N PHE A 247 -5.60 2.45 -10.83
CA PHE A 247 -5.27 3.62 -11.66
C PHE A 247 -5.45 3.34 -13.14
N CYS A 248 -4.97 2.19 -13.62
CA CYS A 248 -5.16 1.76 -15.00
C CYS A 248 -6.64 1.74 -15.39
N ALA A 249 -7.51 1.23 -14.53
CA ALA A 249 -8.94 1.18 -14.74
C ALA A 249 -9.59 2.56 -14.89
N ILE A 250 -9.20 3.53 -14.06
CA ILE A 250 -9.73 4.89 -14.16
C ILE A 250 -9.15 5.59 -15.40
N PHE A 251 -7.88 5.39 -15.75
CA PHE A 251 -7.32 5.92 -16.99
C PHE A 251 -7.96 5.32 -18.25
N TRP A 252 -8.49 4.11 -18.17
CA TRP A 252 -9.32 3.56 -19.25
C TRP A 252 -10.62 4.38 -19.46
N LEU A 253 -11.27 4.88 -18.39
CA LEU A 253 -12.38 5.83 -18.52
C LEU A 253 -11.92 7.13 -19.17
N LYS A 254 -10.75 7.65 -18.80
CA LYS A 254 -10.14 8.83 -19.42
C LYS A 254 -9.91 8.66 -20.92
N LYS A 255 -9.43 7.49 -21.37
CA LYS A 255 -9.28 7.15 -22.80
C LYS A 255 -10.61 7.22 -23.55
N ARG A 256 -11.72 6.95 -22.87
CA ARG A 256 -13.08 7.03 -23.43
C ARG A 256 -13.69 8.43 -23.37
N GLY A 257 -13.02 9.39 -22.75
CA GLY A 257 -13.53 10.76 -22.56
C GLY A 257 -14.65 10.85 -21.52
N LEU A 258 -14.68 9.95 -20.53
CA LEU A 258 -15.71 9.86 -19.49
C LEU A 258 -15.15 10.23 -18.12
N MET A 259 -16.02 10.74 -17.24
CA MET A 259 -15.72 10.99 -15.82
C MET A 259 -14.53 11.95 -15.64
N PRO A 260 -14.57 13.18 -16.16
CA PRO A 260 -13.43 14.10 -16.18
C PRO A 260 -12.89 14.42 -14.77
N GLY A 261 -13.75 14.64 -13.78
CA GLY A 261 -13.36 14.92 -12.42
C GLY A 261 -12.66 13.73 -11.75
N LEU A 262 -13.23 12.52 -11.85
CA LEU A 262 -12.61 11.28 -11.40
C LEU A 262 -11.25 11.05 -12.08
N CYS A 263 -11.18 11.27 -13.39
CA CYS A 263 -9.93 11.09 -14.14
C CYS A 263 -8.87 12.13 -13.79
N PHE A 264 -9.28 13.35 -13.47
CA PHE A 264 -8.38 14.40 -13.05
C PHE A 264 -7.81 14.12 -11.66
N SER A 265 -8.66 13.81 -10.67
CA SER A 265 -8.21 13.41 -9.33
C SER A 265 -7.25 12.22 -9.39
N ASN A 266 -7.62 11.17 -10.16
CA ASN A 266 -6.76 10.01 -10.37
C ASN A 266 -5.39 10.38 -10.98
N SER A 267 -5.34 11.41 -11.82
CA SER A 267 -4.07 11.86 -12.40
C SER A 267 -3.16 12.53 -11.36
N LEU A 268 -3.73 13.29 -10.41
CA LEU A 268 -2.99 13.91 -9.31
C LEU A 268 -2.52 12.85 -8.31
N ILE A 269 -3.41 11.97 -7.88
CA ILE A 269 -3.11 10.92 -6.92
C ILE A 269 -2.09 9.94 -7.49
N ALA A 270 -2.25 9.44 -8.73
CA ALA A 270 -1.29 8.53 -9.36
C ALA A 270 0.12 9.15 -9.52
N ARG A 271 0.21 10.47 -9.67
CA ARG A 271 1.49 11.20 -9.65
C ARG A 271 2.12 11.14 -8.26
N ASP A 272 1.32 11.40 -7.22
CA ASP A 272 1.80 11.45 -5.85
C ASP A 272 2.23 10.05 -5.39
N GLU A 273 1.45 8.98 -5.71
CA GLU A 273 1.83 7.58 -5.42
C GLU A 273 3.10 7.15 -6.18
N GLY A 274 3.28 7.64 -7.41
CA GLY A 274 4.53 7.46 -8.14
C GLY A 274 5.72 8.08 -7.41
N LEU A 275 5.55 9.28 -6.83
CA LEU A 275 6.58 9.96 -6.04
C LEU A 275 6.85 9.23 -4.72
N HIS A 276 5.82 8.69 -4.07
CA HIS A 276 5.95 7.90 -2.85
C HIS A 276 6.72 6.59 -3.09
N THR A 277 6.42 5.91 -4.20
CA THR A 277 7.14 4.72 -4.64
C THR A 277 8.62 5.04 -4.93
N ASP A 278 8.87 6.12 -5.67
CA ASP A 278 10.23 6.59 -5.99
C ASP A 278 11.01 6.93 -4.72
N PHE A 279 10.36 7.55 -3.74
CA PHE A 279 10.97 7.85 -2.45
C PHE A 279 11.33 6.59 -1.65
N ALA A 280 10.45 5.59 -1.63
CA ALA A 280 10.75 4.31 -0.99
C ALA A 280 11.96 3.62 -1.66
N CYS A 281 12.05 3.64 -2.99
CA CYS A 281 13.18 3.12 -3.75
C CYS A 281 14.47 3.93 -3.51
N LEU A 282 14.37 5.26 -3.40
CA LEU A 282 15.49 6.13 -3.05
C LEU A 282 16.04 5.78 -1.68
N LEU A 283 15.19 5.69 -0.65
CA LEU A 283 15.62 5.29 0.70
C LEU A 283 16.24 3.89 0.71
N TYR A 284 15.65 2.95 -0.04
CA TYR A 284 16.22 1.61 -0.19
C TYR A 284 17.62 1.65 -0.80
N SER A 285 17.88 2.55 -1.72
CA SER A 285 19.21 2.73 -2.34
C SER A 285 20.27 3.29 -1.38
N HIS A 286 19.85 3.95 -0.30
CA HIS A 286 20.71 4.45 0.78
C HIS A 286 21.00 3.41 1.86
N LEU A 287 20.35 2.25 1.82
CA LEU A 287 20.61 1.19 2.80
C LEU A 287 22.03 0.65 2.64
N ARG A 288 22.70 0.53 3.77
CA ARG A 288 24.03 -0.04 3.84
C ARG A 288 24.04 -1.55 3.58
N VAL A 289 22.98 -2.23 4.03
CA VAL A 289 22.81 -3.67 3.89
C VAL A 289 21.50 -3.97 3.15
N PRO A 290 21.50 -3.94 1.82
CA PRO A 290 20.32 -4.28 1.04
C PRO A 290 19.90 -5.75 1.26
N LEU A 291 18.65 -6.07 0.96
CA LEU A 291 18.15 -7.44 1.00
C LEU A 291 18.77 -8.30 -0.08
N ALA A 292 18.80 -9.61 0.16
CA ALA A 292 19.04 -10.57 -0.92
C ALA A 292 17.93 -10.47 -1.97
N GLU A 293 18.29 -10.58 -3.24
CA GLU A 293 17.36 -10.43 -4.37
C GLU A 293 16.19 -11.39 -4.28
N GLU A 294 16.43 -12.62 -3.81
CA GLU A 294 15.39 -13.63 -3.61
C GLU A 294 14.33 -13.20 -2.59
N THR A 295 14.74 -12.43 -1.56
CA THR A 295 13.82 -11.89 -0.55
C THR A 295 12.95 -10.79 -1.17
N VAL A 296 13.54 -9.87 -1.93
CA VAL A 296 12.82 -8.83 -2.66
C VAL A 296 11.82 -9.48 -3.64
N HIS A 297 12.27 -10.46 -4.41
CA HIS A 297 11.42 -11.21 -5.35
C HIS A 297 10.26 -11.92 -4.66
N ALA A 298 10.47 -12.46 -3.46
CA ALA A 298 9.40 -13.13 -2.70
C ALA A 298 8.32 -12.12 -2.28
N ILE A 299 8.72 -10.95 -1.75
CA ILE A 299 7.80 -9.89 -1.33
C ILE A 299 6.99 -9.36 -2.53
N VAL A 300 7.67 -9.04 -3.63
CA VAL A 300 7.04 -8.50 -4.84
C VAL A 300 6.08 -9.51 -5.48
N ARG A 301 6.47 -10.79 -5.55
CA ARG A 301 5.61 -11.86 -6.09
C ARG A 301 4.34 -12.04 -5.26
N ASP A 302 4.44 -11.98 -3.93
CA ASP A 302 3.29 -12.08 -3.03
C ASP A 302 2.34 -10.89 -3.26
N ALA A 303 2.85 -9.66 -3.35
CA ALA A 303 2.06 -8.46 -3.65
C ALA A 303 1.38 -8.56 -5.03
N VAL A 304 2.08 -8.98 -6.07
CA VAL A 304 1.52 -9.18 -7.42
C VAL A 304 0.36 -10.18 -7.42
N ASN A 305 0.49 -11.28 -6.69
CA ASN A 305 -0.57 -12.28 -6.59
C ASN A 305 -1.82 -11.70 -5.92
N ILE A 306 -1.66 -10.90 -4.88
CA ILE A 306 -2.76 -10.22 -4.17
C ILE A 306 -3.44 -9.21 -5.10
N GLU A 307 -2.66 -8.38 -5.82
CA GLU A 307 -3.22 -7.39 -6.75
C GLU A 307 -3.97 -8.03 -7.90
N LYS A 308 -3.42 -9.09 -8.50
CA LYS A 308 -4.12 -9.86 -9.55
C LYS A 308 -5.43 -10.45 -9.04
N ALA A 309 -5.44 -11.03 -7.85
CA ALA A 309 -6.66 -11.56 -7.25
C ALA A 309 -7.71 -10.45 -7.02
N PHE A 310 -7.28 -9.26 -6.58
CA PHE A 310 -8.17 -8.11 -6.43
C PHE A 310 -8.81 -7.72 -7.77
N ILE A 311 -8.03 -7.57 -8.82
CA ILE A 311 -8.54 -7.19 -10.15
C ILE A 311 -9.48 -8.27 -10.71
N LEU A 312 -9.14 -9.55 -10.59
CA LEU A 312 -9.97 -10.66 -11.07
C LEU A 312 -11.34 -10.71 -10.39
N GLU A 313 -11.39 -10.41 -9.10
CA GLU A 313 -12.65 -10.43 -8.33
C GLU A 313 -13.47 -9.14 -8.50
N SER A 314 -12.79 -8.01 -8.67
CA SER A 314 -13.44 -6.69 -8.83
C SER A 314 -13.94 -6.44 -10.25
N LEU A 315 -13.32 -7.08 -11.27
CA LEU A 315 -13.70 -6.94 -12.68
C LEU A 315 -14.59 -8.12 -13.10
N PRO A 316 -15.94 -7.98 -13.00
CA PRO A 316 -16.87 -9.12 -13.15
C PRO A 316 -17.00 -9.61 -14.60
N CYS A 317 -16.50 -8.87 -15.59
CA CYS A 317 -16.53 -9.22 -16.99
C CYS A 317 -15.42 -8.52 -17.79
N ALA A 318 -15.18 -9.01 -19.01
CA ALA A 318 -14.31 -8.31 -19.94
C ALA A 318 -14.98 -7.01 -20.39
N LEU A 319 -14.36 -5.88 -20.12
CA LEU A 319 -14.73 -4.58 -20.66
C LEU A 319 -14.02 -4.36 -22.01
N ILE A 320 -14.58 -3.50 -22.86
CA ILE A 320 -14.02 -3.22 -24.19
C ILE A 320 -12.62 -2.60 -24.04
N GLY A 321 -11.60 -3.32 -24.49
CA GLY A 321 -10.19 -2.88 -24.42
C GLY A 321 -9.52 -3.05 -23.06
N MET A 322 -10.22 -3.61 -22.05
CA MET A 322 -9.67 -3.91 -20.74
C MET A 322 -10.26 -5.22 -20.22
N ASN A 323 -9.41 -6.21 -19.98
CA ASN A 323 -9.80 -7.52 -19.45
C ASN A 323 -8.79 -7.99 -18.40
N ALA A 324 -9.18 -8.99 -17.62
CA ALA A 324 -8.39 -9.52 -16.52
C ALA A 324 -6.99 -10.02 -16.93
N GLY A 325 -6.85 -10.59 -18.14
CA GLY A 325 -5.56 -11.06 -18.66
C GLY A 325 -4.60 -9.90 -18.91
N LEU A 326 -5.04 -8.87 -19.65
CA LEU A 326 -4.23 -7.67 -19.92
C LEU A 326 -3.92 -6.89 -18.62
N MET A 327 -4.89 -6.83 -17.69
CA MET A 327 -4.65 -6.21 -16.39
C MET A 327 -3.58 -6.97 -15.59
N SER A 328 -3.60 -8.29 -15.64
CA SER A 328 -2.58 -9.12 -14.99
C SER A 328 -1.19 -8.90 -15.59
N GLU A 329 -1.07 -8.80 -16.91
CA GLU A 329 0.19 -8.47 -17.60
C GLU A 329 0.67 -7.06 -17.25
N TYR A 330 -0.24 -6.10 -17.13
CA TYR A 330 0.09 -4.73 -16.70
C TYR A 330 0.63 -4.69 -15.27
N ILE A 331 0.03 -5.43 -14.34
CA ILE A 331 0.51 -5.53 -12.95
C ILE A 331 1.92 -6.15 -12.92
N GLU A 332 2.18 -7.19 -13.71
CA GLU A 332 3.53 -7.77 -13.87
C GLU A 332 4.54 -6.78 -14.43
N PHE A 333 4.14 -6.00 -15.42
CA PHE A 333 4.98 -4.94 -15.98
C PHE A 333 5.36 -3.88 -14.94
N VAL A 334 4.39 -3.44 -14.11
CA VAL A 334 4.63 -2.48 -13.03
C VAL A 334 5.56 -3.07 -11.97
N ALA A 335 5.37 -4.35 -11.63
CA ALA A 335 6.24 -5.05 -10.68
C ALA A 335 7.68 -5.17 -11.18
N ASP A 336 7.88 -5.49 -12.45
CA ASP A 336 9.22 -5.54 -13.07
C ASP A 336 9.90 -4.17 -13.09
N ARG A 337 9.10 -3.10 -13.22
CA ARG A 337 9.61 -1.74 -13.11
C ARG A 337 10.07 -1.44 -11.68
N LEU A 338 9.24 -1.74 -10.67
CA LEU A 338 9.61 -1.58 -9.26
C LEU A 338 10.89 -2.38 -8.92
N LEU A 339 11.01 -3.62 -9.42
CA LEU A 339 12.21 -4.43 -9.22
C LEU A 339 13.46 -3.76 -9.78
N ARG A 340 13.39 -3.14 -10.97
CA ARG A 340 14.53 -2.40 -11.56
C ARG A 340 14.93 -1.20 -10.71
N GLU A 341 13.95 -0.45 -10.17
CA GLU A 341 14.24 0.67 -9.26
C GLU A 341 14.89 0.19 -7.95
N LEU A 342 14.49 -0.99 -7.45
CA LEU A 342 15.13 -1.67 -6.32
C LEU A 342 16.48 -2.35 -6.70
N ARG A 343 16.94 -2.18 -7.94
CA ARG A 343 18.19 -2.78 -8.50
C ARG A 343 18.20 -4.30 -8.51
N CYS A 344 17.01 -4.90 -8.69
CA CYS A 344 16.83 -6.34 -8.86
C CYS A 344 16.51 -6.67 -10.34
N SER A 345 16.75 -7.92 -10.72
CA SER A 345 16.35 -8.43 -12.02
C SER A 345 14.81 -8.53 -12.12
N PRO A 346 14.23 -8.37 -13.31
CA PRO A 346 12.79 -8.55 -13.51
C PRO A 346 12.39 -10.00 -13.26
N LEU A 347 11.14 -10.20 -12.80
CA LEU A 347 10.57 -11.54 -12.55
C LEU A 347 9.72 -12.06 -13.70
N TYR A 348 9.11 -11.17 -14.47
CA TYR A 348 8.05 -11.51 -15.43
C TYR A 348 8.44 -11.20 -16.87
N ASP A 349 9.40 -10.31 -17.10
CA ASP A 349 9.76 -9.76 -18.43
C ASP A 349 8.53 -9.27 -19.21
N ALA A 350 7.54 -8.77 -18.47
CA ALA A 350 6.25 -8.33 -18.99
C ALA A 350 6.40 -7.01 -19.76
N ARG A 351 5.53 -6.83 -20.77
CA ARG A 351 5.42 -5.58 -21.52
C ARG A 351 4.14 -4.86 -21.12
N ASN A 352 4.16 -3.53 -21.28
CA ASN A 352 2.94 -2.76 -21.08
C ASN A 352 1.90 -3.10 -22.18
N PRO A 353 0.76 -3.72 -21.84
CA PRO A 353 -0.27 -4.07 -22.81
C PRO A 353 -1.17 -2.88 -23.18
N PHE A 354 -1.02 -1.74 -22.48
CA PHE A 354 -1.89 -0.58 -22.62
C PHE A 354 -1.11 0.65 -23.11
N ASP A 355 -1.34 1.03 -24.35
CA ASP A 355 -0.72 2.19 -24.98
C ASP A 355 -0.99 3.51 -24.24
N TRP A 356 -2.16 3.66 -23.64
CA TRP A 356 -2.53 4.85 -22.85
C TRP A 356 -1.81 4.96 -21.51
N MET A 357 -1.26 3.85 -21.01
CA MET A 357 -0.49 3.83 -19.77
C MET A 357 1.01 4.13 -19.97
N GLU A 358 1.50 4.16 -21.23
CA GLU A 358 2.90 4.47 -21.49
C GLU A 358 3.30 5.84 -20.99
N ASN A 359 2.44 6.83 -21.14
CA ASN A 359 2.69 8.20 -20.68
C ASN A 359 2.68 8.36 -19.16
N ILE A 360 2.14 7.38 -18.42
CA ILE A 360 2.00 7.39 -16.96
C ILE A 360 3.13 6.56 -16.33
N SER A 361 3.58 5.52 -17.03
CA SER A 361 4.57 4.55 -16.52
C SER A 361 6.02 4.93 -16.82
N LEU A 362 6.27 5.97 -17.62
CA LEU A 362 7.61 6.35 -18.04
C LEU A 362 8.31 7.25 -17.03
N GLN A 363 8.95 6.62 -16.05
CA GLN A 363 10.11 7.25 -15.40
C GLN A 363 11.27 7.35 -16.39
N GLY A 364 11.96 8.47 -16.37
CA GLY A 364 13.12 8.71 -17.23
C GLY A 364 12.82 9.47 -18.53
N LYS A 365 11.54 9.66 -18.88
CA LYS A 365 11.17 10.74 -19.81
C LYS A 365 10.57 11.85 -18.98
N SER A 366 11.37 12.85 -18.73
CA SER A 366 11.12 14.07 -17.95
C SER A 366 9.78 14.78 -18.22
N ASN A 367 9.09 14.46 -19.32
CA ASN A 367 8.00 15.24 -19.84
C ASN A 367 6.65 15.04 -19.16
N PHE A 368 6.33 13.87 -18.54
CA PHE A 368 5.02 13.70 -17.90
C PHE A 368 4.98 14.35 -16.51
N PHE A 369 5.98 14.09 -15.69
CA PHE A 369 6.06 14.69 -14.36
C PHE A 369 6.46 16.18 -14.42
N GLU A 370 7.38 16.58 -15.30
CA GLU A 370 7.73 17.99 -15.51
C GLU A 370 6.56 18.81 -16.06
N ARG A 371 5.79 18.29 -17.00
CA ARG A 371 4.67 19.02 -17.59
C ARG A 371 3.50 19.19 -16.63
N ARG A 372 3.23 18.21 -15.74
CA ARG A 372 2.13 18.30 -14.78
C ARG A 372 2.52 18.92 -13.44
N VAL A 373 3.73 18.71 -12.98
CA VAL A 373 4.29 19.48 -11.88
C VAL A 373 4.34 20.96 -12.26
N GLY A 374 4.62 21.29 -13.56
CA GLY A 374 4.55 22.65 -14.08
C GLY A 374 3.16 23.28 -14.05
N GLU A 375 2.09 22.52 -14.19
CA GLU A 375 0.71 23.01 -14.11
C GLU A 375 0.27 23.37 -12.67
N TYR A 376 0.81 22.65 -11.65
CA TYR A 376 0.45 22.83 -10.23
C TYR A 376 1.58 23.38 -9.37
N GLN A 377 2.72 23.65 -9.96
CA GLN A 377 3.89 24.16 -9.26
C GLN A 377 3.73 25.65 -8.95
N LYS A 378 3.93 26.06 -7.69
CA LYS A 378 4.06 27.46 -7.37
C LYS A 378 5.24 28.03 -8.15
N ALA A 379 5.03 29.16 -8.84
CA ALA A 379 6.04 29.79 -9.66
C ALA A 379 7.36 29.97 -8.88
N GLY A 380 8.47 29.48 -9.44
CA GLY A 380 9.81 29.62 -8.89
C GLY A 380 10.33 28.52 -7.97
N VAL A 381 9.53 27.51 -7.57
CA VAL A 381 9.99 26.46 -6.61
C VAL A 381 11.03 25.52 -7.21
N MET A 382 11.01 25.27 -8.52
CA MET A 382 11.97 24.39 -9.23
C MET A 382 12.84 25.12 -10.24
N ALA A 383 12.87 26.46 -10.22
CA ALA A 383 13.73 27.24 -11.11
C ALA A 383 15.19 27.22 -10.62
N HIS A 384 15.77 26.03 -10.46
CA HIS A 384 17.20 25.85 -10.21
C HIS A 384 17.94 25.48 -11.50
N GLU A 385 17.88 26.34 -12.52
CA GLU A 385 18.94 26.40 -13.51
C GLU A 385 19.71 27.72 -13.30
N ALA A 386 20.93 27.55 -12.78
CA ALA A 386 22.07 28.44 -12.85
C ALA A 386 21.75 29.96 -12.90
N GLY A 387 21.59 30.57 -11.77
CA GLY A 387 21.59 32.01 -11.69
C GLY A 387 21.57 32.48 -10.23
N ASP A 388 22.64 33.02 -9.77
CA ASP A 388 22.92 33.59 -8.48
C ASP A 388 21.70 34.10 -7.72
N TRP A 389 21.22 33.32 -6.75
CA TRP A 389 20.35 33.80 -5.72
C TRP A 389 21.18 34.66 -4.76
N VAL A 390 21.41 35.91 -5.14
CA VAL A 390 21.88 36.91 -4.20
C VAL A 390 20.66 37.39 -3.43
N PHE A 391 20.64 37.13 -2.14
CA PHE A 391 19.66 37.71 -1.23
C PHE A 391 19.89 39.22 -1.22
N ARG A 392 19.04 39.99 -1.92
CA ARG A 392 19.12 41.45 -1.98
C ARG A 392 18.34 42.04 -0.83
N THR A 393 19.04 42.73 0.03
CA THR A 393 18.48 43.49 1.18
C THR A 393 18.12 44.93 0.85
N ASP A 394 18.20 45.30 -0.42
CA ASP A 394 18.04 46.65 -0.94
C ASP A 394 16.74 46.85 -1.77
N CYS A 395 15.74 46.03 -1.56
CA CYS A 395 14.41 46.24 -2.13
C CYS A 395 13.61 47.13 -1.19
N ASP A 396 13.46 48.40 -1.56
CA ASP A 396 12.47 49.32 -0.96
C ASP A 396 11.05 48.79 -1.28
N PHE A 397 10.20 48.72 -0.27
CA PHE A 397 8.80 48.32 -0.36
C PHE A 397 7.94 49.49 -0.87
#